data_358f67a0898ddb584cf9880bbe14cec7
#
_entry.id   358f67a0898ddb584cf9880bbe14cec7
#
_cell.length_a   1.000
_cell.length_b   1.000
_cell.length_c   1.000
_cell.angle_alpha   90.00
_cell.angle_beta   90.00
_cell.angle_gamma   90.00
#
_symmetry.space_group_name_H-M   'P 1'
#
loop_
_entity.id
_entity.type
_entity.pdbx_description
1 polymer ?
#
loop_
_entity_poly.entity_id
_entity_poly.type
_entity_poly.pdbx_seq_one_letter_code
_entity_poly.pdbx_strand_id
1 'polypeptide(L)'
;MNVLFLALSFSTPFHKSFYEDLLRVFQKNGNHIYVACAKEKRNSEEIGISDSRGITVLRISTGNITGNIGIFEKGISTLTIDLKFKKAIKKYYGDIKFDLILYPTPPITLVNTIKFVKKKTKAKTYLLLKDIFPQNAVDL
;
A
#
# COMPACT_ATOMS: atom_id res chain seq x y z
N MET A 1 0.73 18.31 -4.68
CA MET A 1 1.22 17.07 -5.32
C MET A 1 0.22 15.95 -5.09
N ASN A 2 0.16 14.98 -6.00
CA ASN A 2 -0.57 13.73 -5.80
C ASN A 2 0.38 12.67 -5.24
N VAL A 3 0.12 12.21 -4.04
CA VAL A 3 0.97 11.25 -3.31
C VAL A 3 0.24 9.91 -3.25
N LEU A 4 0.87 8.85 -3.76
CA LEU A 4 0.39 7.48 -3.64
C LEU A 4 1.14 6.78 -2.50
N PHE A 5 0.40 6.30 -1.51
CA PHE A 5 0.92 5.44 -0.45
C PHE A 5 0.51 3.98 -0.70
N LEU A 6 1.49 3.11 -0.81
CA LEU A 6 1.28 1.66 -1.00
C LEU A 6 1.61 0.93 0.28
N ALA A 7 0.67 0.16 0.82
CA ALA A 7 0.89 -0.63 2.03
C ALA A 7 0.15 -1.96 1.97
N LEU A 8 0.66 -2.98 2.67
CA LEU A 8 -0.05 -4.26 2.83
C LEU A 8 -1.15 -4.16 3.90
N SER A 9 -1.06 -3.20 4.82
CA SER A 9 -2.07 -2.95 5.84
C SER A 9 -2.18 -1.46 6.07
N PHE A 10 -3.41 -0.97 6.13
CA PHE A 10 -3.72 0.42 6.45
C PHE A 10 -5.05 0.47 7.18
N SER A 11 -5.00 0.78 8.45
CA SER A 11 -6.20 0.89 9.30
C SER A 11 -6.77 2.30 9.23
N THR A 12 -8.05 2.43 9.00
CA THR A 12 -8.82 3.66 9.09
C THR A 12 -10.10 3.42 9.88
N PRO A 13 -10.66 4.38 10.56
CA PRO A 13 -10.23 5.75 10.90
C PRO A 13 -9.82 5.93 12.38
N PHE A 14 -9.67 4.85 13.18
CA PHE A 14 -9.60 4.96 14.64
C PHE A 14 -8.30 4.48 15.29
N HIS A 15 -7.39 3.92 14.53
CA HIS A 15 -6.08 3.52 15.05
C HIS A 15 -5.03 4.53 14.62
N LYS A 16 -4.58 5.37 15.58
CA LYS A 16 -3.40 6.22 15.38
C LYS A 16 -2.22 5.36 14.95
N SER A 17 -1.77 5.54 13.73
CA SER A 17 -0.58 4.90 13.21
C SER A 17 0.38 5.95 12.70
N PHE A 18 1.68 5.68 12.83
CA PHE A 18 2.72 6.54 12.27
C PHE A 18 2.46 6.91 10.80
N TYR A 19 1.95 5.98 10.00
CA TYR A 19 1.66 6.23 8.60
C TYR A 19 0.47 7.18 8.41
N GLU A 20 -0.57 7.05 9.22
CA GLU A 20 -1.70 7.97 9.16
C GLU A 20 -1.26 9.39 9.52
N ASP A 21 -0.51 9.55 10.59
CA ASP A 21 0.01 10.86 11.01
C ASP A 21 0.89 11.48 9.93
N LEU A 22 1.79 10.70 9.32
CA LEU A 22 2.62 11.14 8.20
C LEU A 22 1.77 11.63 7.02
N LEU A 23 0.78 10.83 6.59
CA LEU A 23 -0.08 11.18 5.47
C LEU A 23 -0.95 12.40 5.77
N ARG A 24 -1.39 12.57 7.03
CA ARG A 24 -2.10 13.79 7.48
C ARG A 24 -1.24 15.04 7.40
N VAL A 25 0.04 14.94 7.73
CA VAL A 25 0.99 16.05 7.56
C VAL A 25 1.12 16.42 6.08
N PHE A 26 1.27 15.44 5.19
CA PHE A 26 1.27 15.71 3.75
C PHE A 26 -0.02 16.40 3.30
N GLN A 27 -1.18 15.90 3.75
CA GLN A 27 -2.49 16.47 3.42
C GLN A 27 -2.61 17.93 3.90
N LYS A 28 -2.24 18.22 5.15
CA LYS A 28 -2.25 19.58 5.72
C LYS A 28 -1.37 20.56 4.94
N ASN A 29 -0.32 20.06 4.28
CA ASN A 29 0.53 20.83 3.40
C ASN A 29 0.01 20.92 1.94
N GLY A 30 -1.30 20.72 1.73
CA GLY A 30 -1.95 20.91 0.44
C GLY A 30 -1.71 19.78 -0.57
N ASN A 31 -1.33 18.59 -0.14
CA ASN A 31 -1.16 17.45 -1.03
C ASN A 31 -2.42 16.57 -1.06
N HIS A 32 -2.74 16.01 -2.22
CA HIS A 32 -3.79 15.01 -2.38
C HIS A 32 -3.22 13.61 -2.10
N ILE A 33 -3.84 12.91 -1.17
CA ILE A 33 -3.34 11.63 -0.68
C ILE A 33 -4.22 10.49 -1.18
N TYR A 34 -3.59 9.53 -1.80
CA TYR A 34 -4.18 8.29 -2.30
C TYR A 34 -3.48 7.12 -1.63
N VAL A 35 -4.26 6.26 -1.01
CA VAL A 35 -3.75 5.04 -0.37
C VAL A 35 -4.23 3.85 -1.19
N ALA A 36 -3.35 2.90 -1.45
CA ALA A 36 -3.73 1.58 -1.93
C ALA A 36 -3.22 0.54 -0.93
N CYS A 37 -4.13 -0.20 -0.32
CA CYS A 37 -3.80 -1.19 0.71
C CYS A 37 -4.49 -2.53 0.46
N ALA A 38 -3.88 -3.59 0.98
CA ALA A 38 -4.47 -4.92 0.94
C ALA A 38 -5.61 -5.01 1.96
N LYS A 39 -6.64 -5.77 1.59
CA LYS A 39 -7.70 -6.22 2.46
C LYS A 39 -7.70 -7.73 2.51
N GLU A 40 -7.50 -8.29 3.69
CA GLU A 40 -7.65 -9.72 3.92
C GLU A 40 -9.12 -10.11 4.00
N LYS A 41 -9.44 -11.37 3.61
CA LYS A 41 -10.83 -11.87 3.60
C LYS A 41 -11.53 -11.78 4.97
N ARG A 42 -10.78 -11.85 6.05
CA ARG A 42 -11.30 -11.80 7.43
C ARG A 42 -11.68 -10.41 7.94
N ASN A 43 -11.33 -9.36 7.21
CA ASN A 43 -11.66 -7.99 7.61
C ASN A 43 -13.02 -7.58 7.05
N SER A 44 -13.88 -6.95 7.86
CA SER A 44 -15.25 -6.55 7.49
C SER A 44 -15.34 -5.29 6.61
N GLU A 45 -14.22 -4.62 6.36
CA GLU A 45 -14.20 -3.39 5.56
C GLU A 45 -14.62 -3.63 4.10
N GLU A 46 -15.25 -2.65 3.47
CA GLU A 46 -15.65 -2.74 2.06
C GLU A 46 -14.47 -2.72 1.10
N ILE A 47 -14.59 -3.51 0.01
CA ILE A 47 -13.62 -3.52 -1.09
C ILE A 47 -13.92 -2.36 -2.01
N GLY A 48 -12.93 -1.59 -2.41
CA GLY A 48 -13.09 -0.48 -3.34
C GLY A 48 -12.53 0.84 -2.81
N ILE A 49 -13.02 1.94 -3.36
CA ILE A 49 -12.61 3.29 -2.98
C ILE A 49 -13.52 3.79 -1.87
N SER A 50 -12.89 4.35 -0.85
CA SER A 50 -13.56 5.10 0.22
C SER A 50 -12.79 6.39 0.51
N ASP A 51 -13.49 7.41 1.03
CA ASP A 51 -12.85 8.59 1.57
C ASP A 51 -12.70 8.47 3.09
N SER A 52 -11.54 8.81 3.59
CA SER A 52 -11.26 8.88 5.02
C SER A 52 -10.73 10.26 5.36
N ARG A 53 -11.65 11.18 5.67
CA ARG A 53 -11.33 12.58 6.01
C ARG A 53 -10.44 13.25 4.96
N GLY A 54 -10.80 13.11 3.67
CA GLY A 54 -10.07 13.69 2.55
C GLY A 54 -8.82 12.91 2.11
N ILE A 55 -8.61 11.70 2.63
CA ILE A 55 -7.66 10.73 2.08
C ILE A 55 -8.44 9.69 1.30
N THR A 56 -8.15 9.54 0.02
CA THR A 56 -8.76 8.52 -0.83
C THR A 56 -8.10 7.16 -0.59
N VAL A 57 -8.86 6.17 -0.13
CA VAL A 57 -8.35 4.84 0.21
C VAL A 57 -8.95 3.79 -0.74
N LEU A 58 -8.09 3.08 -1.45
CA LEU A 58 -8.42 1.93 -2.28
C LEU A 58 -8.06 0.65 -1.53
N ARG A 59 -9.08 -0.13 -1.15
CA ARG A 59 -8.93 -1.44 -0.52
C ARG A 59 -9.01 -2.54 -1.56
N ILE A 60 -7.95 -3.34 -1.64
CA ILE A 60 -7.76 -4.37 -2.66
C ILE A 60 -7.89 -5.73 -2.01
N SER A 61 -8.87 -6.54 -2.45
CA SER A 61 -9.02 -7.90 -1.96
C SER A 61 -7.81 -8.75 -2.31
N THR A 62 -7.13 -9.20 -1.28
CA THR A 62 -6.02 -10.16 -1.37
C THR A 62 -6.43 -11.47 -0.69
N GLY A 63 -5.70 -12.55 -0.90
CA GLY A 63 -5.83 -13.71 -0.03
C GLY A 63 -5.39 -13.39 1.40
N ASN A 64 -5.51 -14.34 2.32
CA ASN A 64 -4.94 -14.19 3.65
C ASN A 64 -3.41 -14.14 3.52
N ILE A 65 -2.81 -13.05 4.02
CA ILE A 65 -1.37 -12.77 3.90
C ILE A 65 -0.67 -13.05 5.22
N THR A 66 -1.40 -12.87 6.32
CA THR A 66 -0.88 -12.99 7.68
C THR A 66 -1.54 -14.17 8.41
N GLY A 67 -0.78 -14.83 9.28
CA GLY A 67 -1.23 -15.98 10.08
C GLY A 67 -0.52 -17.30 9.74
N ASN A 68 -0.96 -18.39 10.36
CA ASN A 68 -0.47 -19.75 10.12
C ASN A 68 -0.99 -20.30 8.79
N ILE A 69 -0.40 -19.84 7.70
CA ILE A 69 -0.70 -20.28 6.34
C ILE A 69 0.49 -21.10 5.85
N GLY A 70 0.23 -22.19 5.12
CA GLY A 70 1.30 -23.01 4.54
C GLY A 70 2.27 -22.19 3.68
N ILE A 71 3.55 -22.58 3.66
CA ILE A 71 4.62 -21.87 2.94
C ILE A 71 4.31 -21.70 1.46
N PHE A 72 3.69 -22.69 0.83
CA PHE A 72 3.26 -22.63 -0.57
C PHE A 72 2.15 -21.60 -0.80
N GLU A 73 1.18 -21.51 0.11
CA GLU A 73 0.08 -20.54 0.00
C GLU A 73 0.56 -19.11 0.21
N LYS A 74 1.54 -18.91 1.11
CA LYS A 74 2.24 -17.62 1.27
C LYS A 74 2.98 -17.21 -0.01
N GLY A 75 3.69 -18.14 -0.64
CA GLY A 75 4.43 -17.87 -1.89
C GLY A 75 3.50 -17.44 -3.02
N ILE A 76 2.43 -18.19 -3.27
CA ILE A 76 1.45 -17.89 -4.32
C ILE A 76 0.70 -16.59 -4.01
N SER A 77 0.32 -16.36 -2.77
CA SER A 77 -0.35 -15.11 -2.34
C SER A 77 0.56 -13.90 -2.58
N THR A 78 1.84 -14.01 -2.28
CA THR A 78 2.81 -12.92 -2.48
C THR A 78 2.95 -12.56 -3.97
N LEU A 79 3.04 -13.54 -4.86
CA LEU A 79 3.12 -13.32 -6.30
C LEU A 79 1.84 -12.71 -6.89
N THR A 80 0.67 -13.09 -6.36
CA THR A 80 -0.62 -12.60 -6.84
C THR A 80 -0.97 -11.21 -6.32
N ILE A 81 -0.46 -10.80 -5.16
CA ILE A 81 -0.72 -9.48 -4.57
C ILE A 81 -0.31 -8.35 -5.52
N ASP A 82 0.91 -8.40 -6.03
CA ASP A 82 1.43 -7.37 -6.93
C ASP A 82 0.57 -7.20 -8.19
N LEU A 83 0.14 -8.32 -8.78
CA LEU A 83 -0.76 -8.29 -9.94
C LEU A 83 -2.13 -7.68 -9.58
N LYS A 84 -2.68 -7.99 -8.41
CA LYS A 84 -3.96 -7.43 -7.94
C LYS A 84 -3.84 -5.93 -7.69
N PHE A 85 -2.76 -5.49 -7.03
CA PHE A 85 -2.49 -4.07 -6.83
C PHE A 85 -2.36 -3.32 -8.15
N LYS A 86 -1.55 -3.83 -9.07
CA LYS A 86 -1.39 -3.23 -10.40
C LYS A 86 -2.70 -3.11 -11.16
N LYS A 87 -3.54 -4.16 -11.17
CA LYS A 87 -4.85 -4.16 -11.82
C LYS A 87 -5.80 -3.14 -11.17
N ALA A 88 -5.86 -3.11 -9.84
CA ALA A 88 -6.73 -2.21 -9.11
C ALA A 88 -6.31 -0.74 -9.30
N ILE A 89 -5.03 -0.43 -9.17
CA ILE A 89 -4.51 0.92 -9.41
C ILE A 89 -4.76 1.35 -10.86
N LYS A 90 -4.56 0.46 -11.83
CA LYS A 90 -4.88 0.76 -13.23
C LYS A 90 -6.37 1.08 -13.41
N LYS A 91 -7.26 0.35 -12.73
CA LYS A 91 -8.72 0.53 -12.84
C LYS A 91 -9.20 1.81 -12.14
N TYR A 92 -8.75 2.05 -10.92
CA TYR A 92 -9.33 3.07 -10.04
C TYR A 92 -8.53 4.38 -9.99
N TYR A 93 -7.21 4.30 -10.21
CA TYR A 93 -6.29 5.44 -10.18
C TYR A 93 -5.61 5.66 -11.54
N GLY A 94 -6.16 5.06 -12.59
CA GLY A 94 -5.56 5.06 -13.92
C GLY A 94 -5.34 6.46 -14.52
N ASP A 95 -6.22 7.42 -14.23
CA ASP A 95 -6.14 8.77 -14.77
C ASP A 95 -5.38 9.75 -13.85
N ILE A 96 -4.97 9.28 -12.67
CA ILE A 96 -4.26 10.12 -11.71
C ILE A 96 -2.77 10.17 -12.06
N LYS A 97 -2.25 11.37 -12.20
CA LYS A 97 -0.82 11.62 -12.35
C LYS A 97 -0.21 11.76 -10.94
N PHE A 98 0.49 10.75 -10.49
CA PHE A 98 1.20 10.79 -9.23
C PHE A 98 2.55 11.50 -9.37
N ASP A 99 2.92 12.25 -8.33
CA ASP A 99 4.20 12.95 -8.22
C ASP A 99 5.17 12.19 -7.29
N LEU A 100 4.61 11.50 -6.29
CA LEU A 100 5.37 10.76 -5.29
C LEU A 100 4.69 9.42 -4.97
N ILE A 101 5.51 8.36 -4.85
CA ILE A 101 5.09 7.05 -4.35
C ILE A 101 5.82 6.80 -3.04
N LEU A 102 5.07 6.66 -1.95
CA LEU A 102 5.56 6.28 -0.63
C LEU A 102 5.23 4.80 -0.39
N TYR A 103 6.17 4.05 0.17
CA TYR A 103 5.93 2.65 0.53
C TYR A 103 6.86 2.21 1.66
N PRO A 104 6.35 1.43 2.65
CA PRO A 104 7.18 0.88 3.74
C PRO A 104 7.89 -0.40 3.30
N THR A 105 8.86 -0.84 4.09
CA THR A 105 9.45 -2.18 4.02
C THR A 105 8.46 -3.25 4.48
N PRO A 106 8.50 -4.49 3.92
CA PRO A 106 9.30 -4.95 2.80
C PRO A 106 8.67 -4.58 1.44
N PRO A 107 9.40 -3.95 0.52
CA PRO A 107 8.86 -3.52 -0.77
C PRO A 107 8.74 -4.65 -1.80
N ILE A 108 9.29 -5.83 -1.51
CA ILE A 108 9.45 -6.94 -2.46
C ILE A 108 8.11 -7.36 -3.08
N THR A 109 7.03 -7.29 -2.29
CA THR A 109 5.70 -7.71 -2.74
C THR A 109 5.03 -6.77 -3.75
N LEU A 110 5.49 -5.52 -3.89
CA LEU A 110 4.83 -4.50 -4.73
C LEU A 110 5.77 -3.88 -5.78
N VAL A 111 6.89 -4.53 -6.07
CA VAL A 111 7.92 -4.00 -6.98
C VAL A 111 7.39 -3.71 -8.39
N ASN A 112 6.61 -4.62 -8.98
CA ASN A 112 6.10 -4.41 -10.33
C ASN A 112 5.00 -3.35 -10.37
N THR A 113 4.19 -3.24 -9.31
CA THR A 113 3.22 -2.14 -9.15
C THR A 113 3.92 -0.79 -9.07
N ILE A 114 4.97 -0.67 -8.24
CA ILE A 114 5.76 0.56 -8.10
C ILE A 114 6.40 0.93 -9.45
N LYS A 115 7.05 -0.03 -10.12
CA LYS A 115 7.65 0.17 -11.46
C LYS A 115 6.61 0.63 -12.49
N PHE A 116 5.42 0.01 -12.48
CA PHE A 116 4.34 0.38 -13.39
C PHE A 116 3.88 1.83 -13.19
N VAL A 117 3.58 2.22 -11.94
CA VAL A 117 3.14 3.58 -11.62
C VAL A 117 4.23 4.59 -11.94
N LYS A 118 5.47 4.31 -11.52
CA LYS A 118 6.63 5.18 -11.80
C LYS A 118 6.86 5.37 -13.29
N LYS A 119 6.77 4.32 -14.10
CA LYS A 119 6.92 4.41 -15.57
C LYS A 119 5.82 5.27 -16.19
N LYS A 120 4.58 5.11 -15.72
CA LYS A 120 3.41 5.82 -16.24
C LYS A 120 3.39 7.30 -15.87
N THR A 121 3.70 7.63 -14.62
CA THR A 121 3.51 8.99 -14.08
C THR A 121 4.80 9.79 -13.93
N LYS A 122 5.97 9.13 -14.05
CA LYS A 122 7.30 9.70 -13.74
C LYS A 122 7.46 10.10 -12.27
N ALA A 123 6.63 9.56 -11.40
CA ALA A 123 6.66 9.83 -9.96
C ALA A 123 8.01 9.49 -9.34
N LYS A 124 8.43 10.30 -8.38
CA LYS A 124 9.53 9.96 -7.48
C LYS A 124 9.11 8.85 -6.53
N THR A 125 10.05 8.05 -6.05
CA THR A 125 9.80 6.97 -5.11
C THR A 125 10.53 7.24 -3.81
N TYR A 126 9.86 7.00 -2.67
CA TYR A 126 10.46 7.13 -1.35
C TYR A 126 10.12 5.89 -0.51
N LEU A 127 11.16 5.19 -0.09
CA LEU A 127 11.06 4.01 0.78
C LEU A 127 11.07 4.46 2.25
N LEU A 128 10.02 4.11 2.99
CA LEU A 128 9.97 4.24 4.43
C LEU A 128 10.62 3.01 5.06
N LEU A 129 11.92 3.11 5.33
CA LEU A 129 12.70 2.02 5.90
C LEU A 129 12.39 1.92 7.40
N LYS A 130 11.55 0.95 7.77
CA LYS A 130 11.15 0.72 9.15
C LYS A 130 11.97 -0.40 9.81
N ASP A 131 12.16 -1.50 9.09
CA ASP A 131 12.85 -2.67 9.57
C ASP A 131 13.98 -3.05 8.61
N ILE A 132 15.18 -3.26 9.14
CA ILE A 132 16.32 -3.76 8.36
C ILE A 132 16.27 -5.29 8.44
N PHE A 133 15.70 -5.91 7.42
CA PHE A 133 15.75 -7.36 7.27
C PHE A 133 17.06 -7.72 6.53
N PRO A 134 17.87 -8.66 6.98
CA PRO A 134 17.60 -9.74 7.94
C PRO A 134 18.07 -9.49 9.39
N GLN A 135 18.54 -8.29 9.74
CA GLN A 135 19.06 -8.00 11.09
C GLN A 135 18.05 -8.41 12.17
N ASN A 136 16.77 -8.05 12.01
CA ASN A 136 15.71 -8.41 12.96
C ASN A 136 15.43 -9.93 13.07
N ALA A 137 15.96 -10.74 12.15
CA ALA A 137 15.83 -12.19 12.19
C ALA A 137 17.00 -12.89 12.92
N VAL A 138 18.07 -12.14 13.19
CA VAL A 138 19.25 -12.64 13.90
C VAL A 138 19.15 -12.35 15.41
N ASP A 139 18.39 -11.29 15.77
CA ASP A 139 18.24 -10.82 17.16
C ASP A 139 17.03 -11.47 17.89
N LEU A 140 16.36 -12.47 17.28
CA LEU A 140 15.29 -13.29 17.83
C LEU A 140 15.79 -14.72 18.09
#